data_f9760c3d2d3a37ad7f40873a20c62314
#
_entry.id   f9760c3d2d3a37ad7f40873a20c62314
#
_cell.length_a   1.000
_cell.length_b   1.000
_cell.length_c   1.000
_cell.angle_alpha   90.00
_cell.angle_beta   90.00
_cell.angle_gamma   90.00
#
_symmetry.space_group_name_H-M   'P 1'
#
loop_
_entity.id
_entity.type
_entity.pdbx_description
1 polymer ?
#
loop_
_entity_poly.entity_id
_entity_poly.type
_entity_poly.pdbx_seq_one_letter_code
_entity_poly.pdbx_strand_id
1 'polypeptide(L)'
;MSGYKCNFSTLVLTFLLVVNFSDSNAQVRKYSNEFLSIGVGAKALGMSRTQTALADDLTSGYWNPAGLLEIESNFQVGFMHAEYFAGIAKYDYGAFAKPIDDKSAFALSVVRFGVDDIPNTIDLIDATGNINYNRISTFSAVDLAFLASYARKLKIAGLSLGANLKVVRRKVGGFASAWGFGVDVGAKYKVSNWKFGVMLRDATTTVNTWSYTLSDRVIEVFTLTGNEIPQNGLELTAPKLTLGAARYFPIKTKFGIAVATDFETTFDGQRNVLISSKSFNIDPFFGVEVNYANLIFLRGGFGNIQKVKAEIGNQSVTTFQPNFGVGLRLKSMTIDYALTDIGDQSAALYSNVFSIKLDLKKSSE
;
A
#
# COMPACT_ATOMS: atom_id res chain seq x y z
N MET A 1 40.04 26.04 16.99
CA MET A 1 38.96 25.05 16.80
C MET A 1 38.36 25.27 15.42
N SER A 2 38.78 24.47 14.46
CA SER A 2 38.40 24.59 13.04
C SER A 2 37.03 23.92 12.82
N GLY A 3 36.00 24.71 12.46
CA GLY A 3 34.68 24.22 12.13
C GLY A 3 34.66 23.63 10.71
N TYR A 4 34.45 22.34 10.57
CA TYR A 4 34.17 21.70 9.29
C TYR A 4 32.80 22.18 8.78
N LYS A 5 32.81 23.09 7.80
CA LYS A 5 31.63 23.38 6.98
C LYS A 5 31.45 22.22 6.00
N CYS A 6 30.55 21.30 6.30
CA CYS A 6 30.12 20.28 5.35
C CYS A 6 29.36 20.99 4.22
N ASN A 7 29.97 21.09 3.03
CA ASN A 7 29.34 21.73 1.86
C ASN A 7 28.24 20.79 1.34
N PHE A 8 27.02 21.32 1.26
CA PHE A 8 25.83 20.64 0.71
C PHE A 8 26.08 20.05 -0.69
N SER A 9 26.91 20.71 -1.51
CA SER A 9 27.35 20.22 -2.82
C SER A 9 28.13 18.91 -2.74
N THR A 10 28.97 18.71 -1.71
CA THR A 10 29.74 17.46 -1.52
C THR A 10 28.81 16.29 -1.16
N LEU A 11 27.76 16.54 -0.37
CA LEU A 11 26.79 15.51 -0.01
C LEU A 11 25.96 15.05 -1.21
N VAL A 12 25.56 15.99 -2.09
CA VAL A 12 24.83 15.71 -3.34
C VAL A 12 25.73 14.96 -4.34
N LEU A 13 27.00 15.31 -4.44
CA LEU A 13 27.96 14.62 -5.33
C LEU A 13 28.27 13.21 -4.85
N THR A 14 28.36 12.99 -3.53
CA THR A 14 28.56 11.65 -2.96
C THR A 14 27.34 10.77 -3.13
N PHE A 15 26.13 11.34 -3.07
CA PHE A 15 24.89 10.61 -3.34
C PHE A 15 24.76 10.19 -4.81
N LEU A 16 25.22 11.04 -5.76
CA LEU A 16 25.25 10.73 -7.19
C LEU A 16 26.29 9.67 -7.57
N LEU A 17 27.37 9.52 -6.80
CA LEU A 17 28.43 8.54 -7.07
C LEU A 17 28.12 7.12 -6.56
N VAL A 18 27.12 6.95 -5.69
CA VAL A 18 26.68 5.63 -5.18
C VAL A 18 25.71 4.92 -6.13
N VAL A 19 25.23 5.60 -7.19
CA VAL A 19 24.32 5.03 -8.20
C VAL A 19 25.11 4.46 -9.40
N ASN A 20 26.24 3.79 -9.17
CA ASN A 20 26.79 2.89 -10.17
C ASN A 20 26.10 1.53 -10.01
N PHE A 21 25.00 1.33 -10.75
CA PHE A 21 24.42 0.01 -10.92
C PHE A 21 25.43 -0.85 -11.71
N SER A 22 26.14 -1.70 -11.00
CA SER A 22 26.75 -2.86 -11.64
C SER A 22 25.63 -3.66 -12.29
N ASP A 23 25.78 -4.08 -13.54
CA ASP A 23 24.90 -5.00 -14.25
C ASP A 23 24.84 -6.35 -13.51
N SER A 24 24.12 -6.41 -12.41
CA SER A 24 23.76 -7.67 -11.79
C SER A 24 22.46 -8.13 -12.45
N ASN A 25 22.43 -9.38 -12.92
CA ASN A 25 21.26 -10.01 -13.54
C ASN A 25 20.07 -10.23 -12.57
N ALA A 26 19.93 -9.40 -11.55
CA ALA A 26 18.76 -9.34 -10.68
C ALA A 26 17.63 -8.65 -11.44
N GLN A 27 16.74 -9.42 -12.02
CA GLN A 27 15.59 -8.90 -12.76
C GLN A 27 14.59 -8.27 -11.78
N VAL A 28 14.40 -6.95 -11.88
CA VAL A 28 13.29 -6.27 -11.21
C VAL A 28 12.00 -6.87 -11.76
N ARG A 29 11.25 -7.58 -10.91
CA ARG A 29 9.97 -8.15 -11.31
C ARG A 29 8.90 -7.06 -11.30
N LYS A 30 8.22 -6.93 -12.42
CA LYS A 30 7.00 -6.12 -12.51
C LYS A 30 5.97 -6.68 -11.53
N TYR A 31 5.26 -5.79 -10.84
CA TYR A 31 4.26 -6.13 -9.82
C TYR A 31 4.79 -6.91 -8.60
N SER A 32 6.05 -6.70 -8.20
CA SER A 32 6.56 -7.25 -6.95
C SER A 32 5.88 -6.57 -5.75
N ASN A 33 5.50 -7.37 -4.72
CA ASN A 33 4.82 -6.92 -3.49
C ASN A 33 3.52 -6.11 -3.73
N GLU A 34 2.76 -6.41 -4.79
CA GLU A 34 1.54 -5.66 -5.16
C GLU A 34 0.45 -5.68 -4.08
N PHE A 35 0.44 -6.65 -3.17
CA PHE A 35 -0.47 -6.62 -2.02
C PHE A 35 -0.30 -5.35 -1.17
N LEU A 36 0.90 -4.71 -1.20
CA LEU A 36 1.15 -3.41 -0.58
C LEU A 36 0.70 -2.23 -1.45
N SER A 37 0.14 -2.44 -2.62
CA SER A 37 -0.41 -1.40 -3.48
C SER A 37 -1.93 -1.27 -3.35
N ILE A 38 -2.61 -2.21 -2.68
CA ILE A 38 -4.07 -2.18 -2.48
C ILE A 38 -4.49 -0.95 -1.68
N GLY A 39 -3.79 -0.65 -0.58
CA GLY A 39 -4.10 0.47 0.29
C GLY A 39 -4.78 0.06 1.59
N VAL A 40 -4.72 0.89 2.62
CA VAL A 40 -5.25 0.60 3.95
C VAL A 40 -6.16 1.74 4.45
N GLY A 41 -7.22 1.36 5.19
CA GLY A 41 -8.17 2.29 5.80
C GLY A 41 -9.33 2.65 4.88
N ALA A 42 -10.58 2.40 5.32
CA ALA A 42 -11.78 2.71 4.57
C ALA A 42 -11.90 4.21 4.24
N LYS A 43 -11.43 5.12 5.13
CA LYS A 43 -11.28 6.56 4.84
C LYS A 43 -10.47 6.79 3.55
N ALA A 44 -9.34 6.15 3.45
CA ALA A 44 -8.39 6.32 2.34
C ALA A 44 -8.95 5.72 1.03
N LEU A 45 -9.48 4.50 1.11
CA LEU A 45 -9.99 3.79 -0.06
C LEU A 45 -11.25 4.44 -0.61
N GLY A 46 -12.14 4.99 0.25
CA GLY A 46 -13.29 5.79 -0.18
C GLY A 46 -12.92 7.11 -0.89
N MET A 47 -11.67 7.56 -0.77
CA MET A 47 -11.10 8.71 -1.47
C MET A 47 -10.12 8.30 -2.58
N SER A 48 -10.24 7.09 -3.11
CA SER A 48 -9.34 6.55 -4.13
C SER A 48 -7.86 6.69 -3.76
N ARG A 49 -7.49 6.38 -2.51
CA ARG A 49 -6.11 6.33 -2.02
C ARG A 49 -5.37 7.68 -1.93
N THR A 50 -6.04 8.83 -2.11
CA THR A 50 -5.42 10.17 -2.07
C THR A 50 -5.02 10.58 -0.66
N GLN A 51 -3.99 9.94 -0.10
CA GLN A 51 -3.57 10.09 1.29
C GLN A 51 -2.15 10.61 1.51
N THR A 52 -1.33 10.71 0.47
CA THR A 52 0.07 11.10 0.60
C THR A 52 0.25 12.45 1.30
N ALA A 53 -0.66 13.40 1.05
CA ALA A 53 -0.71 14.69 1.73
C ALA A 53 -1.68 14.71 2.92
N LEU A 54 -2.76 13.89 2.90
CA LEU A 54 -3.86 13.96 3.85
C LEU A 54 -3.69 13.10 5.10
N ALA A 55 -3.02 11.94 5.01
CA ALA A 55 -2.90 11.01 6.12
C ALA A 55 -2.42 11.74 7.40
N ASP A 56 -3.23 11.65 8.46
CA ASP A 56 -3.10 12.39 9.71
C ASP A 56 -3.41 11.54 10.95
N ASP A 57 -3.44 10.22 10.78
CA ASP A 57 -3.74 9.25 11.82
C ASP A 57 -2.79 8.03 11.76
N LEU A 58 -3.12 6.96 12.49
CA LEU A 58 -2.33 5.72 12.53
C LEU A 58 -2.05 5.10 11.15
N THR A 59 -2.89 5.38 10.13
CA THR A 59 -2.68 4.89 8.77
C THR A 59 -1.54 5.63 8.06
N SER A 60 -1.06 6.74 8.64
CA SER A 60 0.11 7.47 8.14
C SER A 60 1.36 6.59 8.06
N GLY A 61 1.53 5.61 8.98
CA GLY A 61 2.62 4.66 8.91
C GLY A 61 2.69 3.93 7.56
N TYR A 62 1.54 3.70 6.93
CA TYR A 62 1.46 3.10 5.61
C TYR A 62 1.50 4.15 4.48
N TRP A 63 0.72 5.24 4.58
CA TRP A 63 0.55 6.19 3.48
C TRP A 63 1.69 7.19 3.34
N ASN A 64 2.08 7.83 4.44
CA ASN A 64 3.20 8.75 4.53
C ASN A 64 3.57 8.92 6.02
N PRO A 65 4.66 8.32 6.49
CA PRO A 65 5.01 8.31 7.92
C PRO A 65 5.17 9.71 8.53
N ALA A 66 5.48 10.73 7.72
CA ALA A 66 5.54 12.12 8.20
C ALA A 66 4.19 12.62 8.75
N GLY A 67 3.06 11.99 8.37
CA GLY A 67 1.72 12.33 8.85
C GLY A 67 1.45 11.92 10.31
N LEU A 68 2.24 11.02 10.90
CA LEU A 68 2.11 10.63 12.31
C LEU A 68 2.22 11.81 13.27
N LEU A 69 2.86 12.89 12.87
CA LEU A 69 3.01 14.12 13.64
C LEU A 69 1.75 14.99 13.70
N GLU A 70 0.71 14.62 12.98
CA GLU A 70 -0.61 15.27 13.02
C GLU A 70 -1.58 14.56 13.98
N ILE A 71 -1.17 13.47 14.62
CA ILE A 71 -1.95 12.78 15.67
C ILE A 71 -2.04 13.64 16.90
N GLU A 72 -3.27 13.99 17.33
CA GLU A 72 -3.56 14.85 18.49
C GLU A 72 -3.87 14.04 19.77
N SER A 73 -4.20 12.76 19.65
CA SER A 73 -4.45 11.86 20.77
C SER A 73 -3.16 11.33 21.37
N ASN A 74 -3.20 10.84 22.62
CA ASN A 74 -2.02 10.28 23.28
C ASN A 74 -1.53 9.01 22.58
N PHE A 75 -2.45 8.22 22.02
CA PHE A 75 -2.18 7.12 21.10
C PHE A 75 -3.43 6.71 20.34
N GLN A 76 -3.23 6.05 19.23
CA GLN A 76 -4.28 5.50 18.38
C GLN A 76 -4.06 4.01 18.19
N VAL A 77 -5.17 3.27 18.16
CA VAL A 77 -5.22 1.86 17.75
C VAL A 77 -6.30 1.74 16.70
N GLY A 78 -6.08 0.95 15.67
CA GLY A 78 -7.09 0.74 14.65
C GLY A 78 -6.89 -0.54 13.89
N PHE A 79 -7.99 -0.95 13.27
CA PHE A 79 -8.10 -2.17 12.50
C PHE A 79 -8.93 -1.92 11.23
N MET A 80 -8.59 -2.61 10.17
CA MET A 80 -9.35 -2.65 8.91
C MET A 80 -9.48 -4.09 8.44
N HIS A 81 -10.64 -4.42 7.89
CA HIS A 81 -10.91 -5.65 7.17
C HIS A 81 -11.55 -5.35 5.82
N ALA A 82 -11.09 -6.03 4.79
CA ALA A 82 -11.67 -5.97 3.46
C ALA A 82 -11.73 -7.37 2.83
N GLU A 83 -12.79 -7.58 2.07
CA GLU A 83 -12.97 -8.78 1.26
C GLU A 83 -12.95 -8.39 -0.23
N TYR A 84 -12.06 -9.05 -0.98
CA TYR A 84 -11.90 -8.88 -2.41
C TYR A 84 -12.34 -10.13 -3.17
N PHE A 85 -12.75 -9.96 -4.43
CA PHE A 85 -13.15 -11.05 -5.32
C PHE A 85 -14.23 -11.95 -4.70
N ALA A 86 -15.32 -11.34 -4.22
CA ALA A 86 -16.45 -12.04 -3.57
C ALA A 86 -16.03 -12.89 -2.33
N GLY A 87 -15.07 -12.39 -1.54
CA GLY A 87 -14.61 -13.04 -0.30
C GLY A 87 -13.50 -14.07 -0.48
N ILE A 88 -13.01 -14.27 -1.71
CA ILE A 88 -11.89 -15.20 -1.98
C ILE A 88 -10.60 -14.68 -1.32
N ALA A 89 -10.32 -13.39 -1.44
CA ALA A 89 -9.14 -12.78 -0.84
C ALA A 89 -9.52 -11.86 0.34
N LYS A 90 -8.82 -12.01 1.46
CA LYS A 90 -8.99 -11.20 2.67
C LYS A 90 -7.81 -10.28 2.84
N TYR A 91 -8.09 -9.02 3.19
CA TYR A 91 -7.07 -8.01 3.40
C TYR A 91 -7.30 -7.31 4.73
N ASP A 92 -6.36 -7.48 5.64
CA ASP A 92 -6.43 -6.98 7.00
C ASP A 92 -5.31 -5.98 7.26
N TYR A 93 -5.62 -4.96 8.04
CA TYR A 93 -4.62 -3.99 8.54
C TYR A 93 -4.86 -3.76 10.03
N GLY A 94 -3.79 -3.77 10.79
CA GLY A 94 -3.79 -3.40 12.21
C GLY A 94 -2.66 -2.43 12.50
N ALA A 95 -2.91 -1.40 13.30
CA ALA A 95 -1.87 -0.44 13.66
C ALA A 95 -2.05 0.15 15.04
N PHE A 96 -0.90 0.53 15.61
CA PHE A 96 -0.74 1.35 16.79
C PHE A 96 0.14 2.54 16.45
N ALA A 97 -0.25 3.75 16.87
CA ALA A 97 0.54 4.96 16.68
C ALA A 97 0.51 5.84 17.93
N LYS A 98 1.63 6.50 18.23
CA LYS A 98 1.78 7.33 19.40
C LYS A 98 2.73 8.50 19.15
N PRO A 99 2.36 9.75 19.46
CA PRO A 99 3.30 10.84 19.64
C PRO A 99 4.28 10.50 20.80
N ILE A 100 5.57 10.73 20.59
CA ILE A 100 6.62 10.56 21.61
C ILE A 100 6.76 11.87 22.38
N ASP A 101 6.87 12.95 21.62
CA ASP A 101 6.97 14.33 22.08
C ASP A 101 6.36 15.28 21.02
N ASP A 102 6.47 16.61 21.23
CA ASP A 102 5.93 17.63 20.32
C ASP A 102 6.56 17.62 18.91
N LYS A 103 7.66 16.90 18.73
CA LYS A 103 8.45 16.89 17.49
C LYS A 103 8.60 15.51 16.87
N SER A 104 8.24 14.45 17.57
CA SER A 104 8.43 13.08 17.10
C SER A 104 7.25 12.16 17.41
N ALA A 105 7.02 11.19 16.54
CA ALA A 105 5.98 10.18 16.68
C ALA A 105 6.47 8.84 16.10
N PHE A 106 5.90 7.74 16.58
CA PHE A 106 6.15 6.41 16.03
C PHE A 106 4.86 5.64 15.81
N ALA A 107 4.92 4.65 14.95
CA ALA A 107 3.84 3.69 14.75
C ALA A 107 4.39 2.29 14.44
N LEU A 108 3.59 1.29 14.77
CA LEU A 108 3.77 -0.09 14.34
C LEU A 108 2.51 -0.52 13.60
N SER A 109 2.68 -1.13 12.45
CA SER A 109 1.53 -1.64 11.69
C SER A 109 1.84 -2.97 11.01
N VAL A 110 0.78 -3.72 10.77
CA VAL A 110 0.79 -4.99 10.05
C VAL A 110 -0.27 -4.96 8.96
N VAL A 111 0.14 -5.42 7.78
CA VAL A 111 -0.74 -5.68 6.64
C VAL A 111 -0.74 -7.17 6.40
N ARG A 112 -1.92 -7.78 6.22
CA ARG A 112 -2.08 -9.17 5.82
C ARG A 112 -2.95 -9.25 4.57
N PHE A 113 -2.47 -9.97 3.58
CA PHE A 113 -3.25 -10.41 2.43
C PHE A 113 -3.27 -11.93 2.39
N GLY A 114 -4.43 -12.53 2.28
CA GLY A 114 -4.56 -13.98 2.35
C GLY A 114 -5.64 -14.52 1.42
N VAL A 115 -5.33 -15.66 0.79
CA VAL A 115 -6.28 -16.49 0.04
C VAL A 115 -6.23 -17.87 0.65
N ASP A 116 -7.37 -18.33 1.11
CA ASP A 116 -7.53 -19.65 1.71
C ASP A 116 -8.18 -20.63 0.72
N ASP A 117 -8.14 -21.92 1.06
CA ASP A 117 -8.81 -22.99 0.33
C ASP A 117 -8.45 -23.09 -1.18
N ILE A 118 -7.20 -22.78 -1.53
CA ILE A 118 -6.70 -22.92 -2.90
C ILE A 118 -6.60 -24.43 -3.23
N PRO A 119 -7.30 -24.93 -4.28
CA PRO A 119 -7.25 -26.34 -4.62
C PRO A 119 -5.85 -26.80 -5.04
N ASN A 120 -5.34 -27.83 -4.41
CA ASN A 120 -4.13 -28.54 -4.81
C ASN A 120 -4.51 -29.79 -5.60
N THR A 121 -4.18 -29.78 -6.87
CA THR A 121 -4.49 -30.85 -7.82
C THR A 121 -3.28 -31.68 -8.26
N ILE A 122 -2.16 -31.59 -7.51
CA ILE A 122 -0.92 -32.32 -7.84
C ILE A 122 -1.12 -33.84 -7.87
N ASP A 123 -1.98 -34.36 -7.00
CA ASP A 123 -2.28 -35.78 -6.91
C ASP A 123 -3.59 -36.20 -7.60
N LEU A 124 -4.20 -35.28 -8.37
CA LEU A 124 -5.48 -35.52 -9.08
C LEU A 124 -5.40 -36.71 -10.03
N ILE A 125 -4.28 -36.86 -10.75
CA ILE A 125 -4.03 -37.92 -11.72
C ILE A 125 -3.03 -38.90 -11.10
N ASP A 126 -3.39 -40.18 -11.08
CA ASP A 126 -2.52 -41.24 -10.60
C ASP A 126 -1.50 -41.70 -11.66
N ALA A 127 -0.58 -42.58 -11.29
CA ALA A 127 0.46 -43.11 -12.18
C ALA A 127 -0.09 -43.91 -13.38
N THR A 128 -1.37 -44.35 -13.31
CA THR A 128 -2.04 -45.07 -14.38
C THR A 128 -2.95 -44.18 -15.26
N GLY A 129 -2.95 -42.85 -14.97
CA GLY A 129 -3.72 -41.85 -15.71
C GLY A 129 -5.18 -41.69 -15.27
N ASN A 130 -5.61 -42.31 -14.17
CA ASN A 130 -6.97 -42.18 -13.69
C ASN A 130 -7.13 -40.89 -12.88
N ILE A 131 -8.26 -40.21 -13.05
CA ILE A 131 -8.62 -39.00 -12.32
C ILE A 131 -9.33 -39.39 -11.02
N ASN A 132 -8.83 -38.88 -9.89
CA ASN A 132 -9.43 -39.11 -8.58
C ASN A 132 -9.63 -37.78 -7.82
N TYR A 133 -10.84 -37.24 -7.86
CA TYR A 133 -11.21 -35.98 -7.23
C TYR A 133 -11.09 -36.01 -5.68
N ASN A 134 -11.13 -37.19 -5.05
CA ASN A 134 -10.97 -37.31 -3.60
C ASN A 134 -9.52 -37.03 -3.13
N ARG A 135 -8.57 -36.87 -4.06
CA ARG A 135 -7.18 -36.51 -3.78
C ARG A 135 -6.93 -35.00 -3.82
N ILE A 136 -7.95 -34.21 -4.14
CA ILE A 136 -7.82 -32.75 -4.07
C ILE A 136 -7.70 -32.36 -2.60
N SER A 137 -6.60 -31.73 -2.25
CA SER A 137 -6.37 -31.06 -0.97
C SER A 137 -6.42 -29.55 -1.16
N THR A 138 -6.34 -28.79 -0.07
CA THR A 138 -6.28 -27.32 -0.15
C THR A 138 -5.03 -26.78 0.52
N PHE A 139 -4.62 -25.58 0.13
CA PHE A 139 -3.58 -24.81 0.81
C PHE A 139 -3.94 -23.33 0.83
N SER A 140 -3.23 -22.53 1.63
CA SER A 140 -3.41 -21.08 1.70
C SER A 140 -2.16 -20.36 1.19
N ALA A 141 -2.37 -19.17 0.60
CA ALA A 141 -1.31 -18.21 0.29
C ALA A 141 -1.49 -16.99 1.20
N VAL A 142 -0.43 -16.57 1.88
CA VAL A 142 -0.47 -15.45 2.83
C VAL A 142 0.76 -14.57 2.67
N ASP A 143 0.50 -13.27 2.44
CA ASP A 143 1.51 -12.22 2.43
C ASP A 143 1.30 -11.32 3.66
N LEU A 144 2.39 -11.06 4.40
CA LEU A 144 2.42 -10.20 5.58
C LEU A 144 3.47 -9.10 5.38
N ALA A 145 3.16 -7.89 5.82
CA ALA A 145 4.14 -6.83 5.94
C ALA A 145 4.05 -6.17 7.31
N PHE A 146 5.18 -6.02 7.96
CA PHE A 146 5.33 -5.30 9.22
C PHE A 146 6.06 -3.99 8.94
N LEU A 147 5.52 -2.87 9.42
CA LEU A 147 6.08 -1.54 9.26
C LEU A 147 6.36 -0.95 10.64
N ALA A 148 7.61 -0.56 10.87
CA ALA A 148 8.00 0.26 12.01
C ALA A 148 8.28 1.68 11.50
N SER A 149 7.45 2.64 11.91
CA SER A 149 7.41 4.00 11.38
C SER A 149 7.91 4.99 12.43
N TYR A 150 8.73 5.95 11.99
CA TYR A 150 9.16 7.08 12.81
C TYR A 150 9.03 8.38 12.02
N ALA A 151 8.58 9.44 12.71
CA ALA A 151 8.44 10.76 12.10
C ALA A 151 9.03 11.85 12.99
N ARG A 152 9.54 12.92 12.35
CA ARG A 152 10.12 14.07 13.04
C ARG A 152 9.83 15.39 12.36
N LYS A 153 9.41 16.41 13.13
CA LYS A 153 9.30 17.80 12.66
C LYS A 153 10.68 18.39 12.45
N LEU A 154 10.88 19.07 11.34
CA LEU A 154 12.11 19.77 11.04
C LEU A 154 12.09 21.21 11.59
N LYS A 155 13.25 21.90 11.54
CA LYS A 155 13.37 23.32 11.91
C LYS A 155 12.60 24.27 10.98
N ILE A 156 12.30 23.81 9.76
CA ILE A 156 11.48 24.55 8.79
C ILE A 156 10.02 24.40 9.20
N ALA A 157 9.35 25.53 9.45
CA ALA A 157 7.95 25.52 9.85
C ALA A 157 7.07 24.79 8.83
N GLY A 158 6.22 23.89 9.33
CA GLY A 158 5.31 23.10 8.49
C GLY A 158 5.93 21.87 7.82
N LEU A 159 7.27 21.67 7.87
CA LEU A 159 7.94 20.54 7.25
C LEU A 159 8.18 19.40 8.24
N SER A 160 7.75 18.22 7.86
CA SER A 160 7.91 16.96 8.59
C SER A 160 8.53 15.89 7.70
N LEU A 161 9.37 15.05 8.26
CA LEU A 161 9.92 13.86 7.61
C LEU A 161 9.51 12.61 8.38
N GLY A 162 9.43 11.49 7.68
CA GLY A 162 9.20 10.19 8.27
C GLY A 162 9.84 9.08 7.46
N ALA A 163 10.06 7.95 8.11
CA ALA A 163 10.60 6.75 7.48
C ALA A 163 9.96 5.50 8.06
N ASN A 164 9.92 4.43 7.27
CA ASN A 164 9.53 3.08 7.66
C ASN A 164 10.71 2.12 7.50
N LEU A 165 10.86 1.24 8.45
CA LEU A 165 11.51 -0.05 8.26
C LEU A 165 10.42 -1.08 7.94
N LYS A 166 10.58 -1.81 6.84
CA LYS A 166 9.60 -2.76 6.34
C LYS A 166 10.17 -4.16 6.31
N VAL A 167 9.43 -5.11 6.88
CA VAL A 167 9.72 -6.54 6.81
C VAL A 167 8.53 -7.22 6.14
N VAL A 168 8.80 -7.97 5.08
CA VAL A 168 7.80 -8.72 4.33
C VAL A 168 7.99 -10.21 4.57
N ARG A 169 6.91 -10.94 4.82
CA ARG A 169 6.89 -12.40 4.90
C ARG A 169 5.82 -12.93 3.97
N ARG A 170 6.23 -13.77 3.02
CA ARG A 170 5.31 -14.38 2.05
C ARG A 170 5.36 -15.89 2.20
N LYS A 171 4.21 -16.55 2.07
CA LYS A 171 4.09 -18.00 2.16
C LYS A 171 3.02 -18.52 1.18
N VAL A 172 3.37 -19.55 0.42
CA VAL A 172 2.46 -20.23 -0.51
C VAL A 172 2.41 -21.71 -0.11
N GLY A 173 1.42 -22.08 0.68
CA GLY A 173 1.27 -23.43 1.20
C GLY A 173 2.54 -23.95 1.90
N GLY A 174 2.92 -25.17 1.58
CA GLY A 174 4.21 -25.77 1.92
C GLY A 174 5.27 -25.63 0.82
N PHE A 175 4.93 -24.98 -0.31
CA PHE A 175 5.73 -25.01 -1.53
C PHE A 175 6.80 -23.94 -1.57
N ALA A 176 6.49 -22.72 -1.08
CA ALA A 176 7.37 -21.58 -1.17
C ALA A 176 7.19 -20.62 -0.02
N SER A 177 8.27 -19.92 0.31
CA SER A 177 8.23 -18.82 1.26
C SER A 177 9.30 -17.77 0.94
N ALA A 178 9.04 -16.51 1.32
CA ALA A 178 10.02 -15.45 1.18
C ALA A 178 10.08 -14.57 2.43
N TRP A 179 11.27 -13.99 2.64
CA TRP A 179 11.49 -12.85 3.52
C TRP A 179 11.95 -11.66 2.71
N GLY A 180 11.40 -10.50 2.99
CA GLY A 180 11.75 -9.25 2.33
C GLY A 180 12.06 -8.15 3.32
N PHE A 181 12.97 -7.23 2.93
CA PHE A 181 13.37 -6.08 3.73
C PHE A 181 13.45 -4.84 2.84
N GLY A 182 12.96 -3.72 3.34
CA GLY A 182 12.97 -2.46 2.62
C GLY A 182 12.79 -1.26 3.53
N VAL A 183 12.99 -0.09 2.97
CA VAL A 183 12.83 1.20 3.64
C VAL A 183 11.94 2.08 2.79
N ASP A 184 11.02 2.79 3.44
CA ASP A 184 10.21 3.83 2.82
C ASP A 184 10.56 5.18 3.46
N VAL A 185 10.44 6.27 2.69
CA VAL A 185 10.70 7.63 3.18
C VAL A 185 9.58 8.55 2.75
N GLY A 186 9.09 9.37 3.66
CA GLY A 186 8.04 10.33 3.41
C GLY A 186 8.36 11.74 3.92
N ALA A 187 7.79 12.73 3.25
CA ALA A 187 7.81 14.11 3.68
C ALA A 187 6.42 14.73 3.57
N LYS A 188 6.07 15.62 4.49
CA LYS A 188 4.87 16.47 4.43
C LYS A 188 5.22 17.91 4.67
N TYR A 189 4.57 18.79 3.92
CA TYR A 189 4.67 20.23 4.09
C TYR A 189 3.28 20.85 4.20
N LYS A 190 3.02 21.53 5.32
CA LYS A 190 1.74 22.19 5.60
C LYS A 190 1.95 23.70 5.62
N VAL A 191 1.16 24.40 4.81
CA VAL A 191 1.15 25.87 4.74
C VAL A 191 -0.30 26.36 4.58
N SER A 192 -0.78 27.13 5.57
CA SER A 192 -2.18 27.56 5.59
C SER A 192 -3.13 26.35 5.45
N ASN A 193 -4.06 26.37 4.50
CA ASN A 193 -5.01 25.31 4.22
C ASN A 193 -4.51 24.28 3.19
N TRP A 194 -3.25 24.40 2.73
CA TRP A 194 -2.63 23.46 1.82
C TRP A 194 -1.77 22.45 2.56
N LYS A 195 -1.82 21.21 2.10
CA LYS A 195 -0.93 20.12 2.49
C LYS A 195 -0.29 19.54 1.23
N PHE A 196 1.00 19.34 1.27
CA PHE A 196 1.77 18.65 0.23
C PHE A 196 2.43 17.44 0.85
N GLY A 197 2.51 16.36 0.10
CA GLY A 197 3.14 15.12 0.52
C GLY A 197 4.02 14.53 -0.57
N VAL A 198 5.12 13.93 -0.16
CA VAL A 198 5.98 13.11 -1.01
C VAL A 198 6.19 11.79 -0.28
N MET A 199 6.02 10.67 -0.97
CA MET A 199 6.28 9.34 -0.45
C MET A 199 7.12 8.56 -1.45
N LEU A 200 8.29 8.12 -1.03
CA LEU A 200 9.15 7.19 -1.76
C LEU A 200 9.06 5.84 -1.07
N ARG A 201 8.29 4.93 -1.64
CA ARG A 201 8.21 3.54 -1.19
C ARG A 201 9.34 2.74 -1.78
N ASP A 202 9.80 1.72 -1.04
CA ASP A 202 10.89 0.86 -1.48
C ASP A 202 12.14 1.66 -1.88
N ALA A 203 12.46 2.74 -1.14
CA ALA A 203 13.53 3.69 -1.44
C ALA A 203 14.91 3.02 -1.59
N THR A 204 15.12 1.92 -0.88
CA THR A 204 16.34 1.08 -0.97
C THR A 204 16.17 -0.13 -1.87
N THR A 205 15.08 -0.22 -2.61
CA THR A 205 14.61 -1.46 -3.25
C THR A 205 14.29 -2.51 -2.19
N THR A 206 13.06 -3.01 -2.13
CA THR A 206 12.76 -4.14 -1.23
C THR A 206 13.25 -5.43 -1.87
N VAL A 207 14.13 -6.14 -1.15
CA VAL A 207 14.71 -7.39 -1.60
C VAL A 207 13.97 -8.53 -0.93
N ASN A 208 13.27 -9.37 -1.71
CA ASN A 208 12.61 -10.59 -1.25
C ASN A 208 13.48 -11.80 -1.60
N THR A 209 13.83 -12.62 -0.62
CA THR A 209 14.56 -13.87 -0.81
C THR A 209 13.58 -15.03 -0.76
N TRP A 210 13.36 -15.68 -1.90
CA TRP A 210 12.49 -16.83 -2.04
C TRP A 210 13.22 -18.14 -1.78
N SER A 211 12.57 -19.03 -1.03
CA SER A 211 12.97 -20.41 -0.78
C SER A 211 11.83 -21.33 -1.17
N TYR A 212 12.12 -22.32 -2.00
CA TYR A 212 11.17 -23.32 -2.47
C TYR A 212 11.46 -24.67 -1.80
N THR A 213 10.39 -25.31 -1.32
CA THR A 213 10.44 -26.63 -0.72
C THR A 213 9.43 -27.50 -1.47
N LEU A 214 9.89 -28.14 -2.54
CA LEU A 214 9.06 -29.00 -3.40
C LEU A 214 9.28 -30.46 -3.03
N SER A 215 8.21 -31.24 -2.91
CA SER A 215 8.31 -32.69 -2.77
C SER A 215 8.68 -33.33 -4.10
N ASP A 216 9.24 -34.57 -4.04
CA ASP A 216 9.58 -35.33 -5.26
C ASP A 216 8.37 -35.47 -6.19
N ARG A 217 7.18 -35.64 -5.66
CA ARG A 217 5.94 -35.71 -6.42
C ARG A 217 5.64 -34.41 -7.19
N VAL A 218 5.83 -33.25 -6.57
CA VAL A 218 5.65 -31.95 -7.23
C VAL A 218 6.66 -31.80 -8.37
N ILE A 219 7.92 -32.17 -8.13
CA ILE A 219 8.99 -32.11 -9.13
C ILE A 219 8.66 -33.03 -10.32
N GLU A 220 8.21 -34.26 -10.02
CA GLU A 220 7.79 -35.22 -11.05
C GLU A 220 6.66 -34.65 -11.92
N VAL A 221 5.57 -34.12 -11.29
CA VAL A 221 4.43 -33.55 -12.01
C VAL A 221 4.87 -32.36 -12.87
N PHE A 222 5.71 -31.45 -12.34
CA PHE A 222 6.23 -30.30 -13.11
C PHE A 222 7.03 -30.76 -14.32
N THR A 223 7.85 -31.78 -14.16
CA THR A 223 8.65 -32.36 -15.25
C THR A 223 7.76 -32.99 -16.31
N LEU A 224 6.76 -33.79 -15.93
CA LEU A 224 5.82 -34.43 -16.84
C LEU A 224 4.93 -33.45 -17.61
N THR A 225 4.60 -32.31 -16.99
CA THR A 225 3.75 -31.27 -17.58
C THR A 225 4.54 -30.21 -18.34
N GLY A 226 5.88 -30.31 -18.37
CA GLY A 226 6.76 -29.35 -19.06
C GLY A 226 6.84 -28.00 -18.35
N ASN A 227 6.49 -27.92 -17.06
CA ASN A 227 6.62 -26.72 -16.25
C ASN A 227 8.05 -26.55 -15.76
N GLU A 228 8.51 -25.30 -15.68
CA GLU A 228 9.80 -24.98 -15.05
C GLU A 228 9.74 -25.24 -13.55
N ILE A 229 10.75 -25.92 -13.03
CA ILE A 229 10.92 -26.14 -11.58
C ILE A 229 11.46 -24.84 -10.97
N PRO A 230 10.71 -24.14 -10.09
CA PRO A 230 11.17 -22.90 -9.51
C PRO A 230 12.39 -23.12 -8.60
N GLN A 231 13.33 -22.20 -8.69
CA GLN A 231 14.56 -22.23 -7.89
C GLN A 231 14.58 -21.08 -6.89
N ASN A 232 15.33 -21.28 -5.79
CA ASN A 232 15.60 -20.21 -4.82
C ASN A 232 16.20 -18.99 -5.53
N GLY A 233 15.76 -17.81 -5.15
CA GLY A 233 16.20 -16.60 -5.85
C GLY A 233 15.81 -15.31 -5.15
N LEU A 234 16.27 -14.21 -5.72
CA LEU A 234 15.96 -12.86 -5.27
C LEU A 234 14.88 -12.24 -6.17
N GLU A 235 13.91 -11.61 -5.55
CA GLU A 235 12.91 -10.77 -6.18
C GLU A 235 13.10 -9.33 -5.70
N LEU A 236 13.29 -8.40 -6.61
CA LEU A 236 13.50 -6.99 -6.30
C LEU A 236 12.22 -6.19 -6.60
N THR A 237 11.80 -5.38 -5.62
CA THR A 237 10.69 -4.43 -5.79
C THR A 237 11.27 -3.05 -6.11
N ALA A 238 10.95 -2.51 -7.27
CA ALA A 238 11.40 -1.19 -7.68
C ALA A 238 10.83 -0.09 -6.77
N PRO A 239 11.56 1.01 -6.59
CA PRO A 239 11.04 2.19 -5.91
C PRO A 239 9.79 2.74 -6.59
N LYS A 240 8.87 3.32 -5.77
CA LYS A 240 7.64 3.96 -6.21
C LYS A 240 7.56 5.34 -5.55
N LEU A 241 7.40 6.38 -6.37
CA LEU A 241 7.27 7.77 -5.93
C LEU A 241 5.81 8.22 -6.01
N THR A 242 5.27 8.73 -4.91
CA THR A 242 3.94 9.36 -4.90
C THR A 242 4.07 10.83 -4.48
N LEU A 243 3.50 11.72 -5.29
CA LEU A 243 3.38 13.15 -5.00
C LEU A 243 1.92 13.47 -4.73
N GLY A 244 1.64 14.07 -3.57
CA GLY A 244 0.30 14.41 -3.14
C GLY A 244 0.13 15.90 -2.87
N ALA A 245 -1.05 16.43 -3.19
CA ALA A 245 -1.48 17.75 -2.80
C ALA A 245 -2.92 17.71 -2.28
N ALA A 246 -3.21 18.46 -1.23
CA ALA A 246 -4.55 18.55 -0.68
C ALA A 246 -4.83 19.97 -0.18
N ARG A 247 -6.10 20.35 -0.23
CA ARG A 247 -6.58 21.63 0.30
C ARG A 247 -7.86 21.42 1.12
N TYR A 248 -7.89 22.04 2.29
CA TYR A 248 -9.06 22.07 3.15
C TYR A 248 -9.80 23.41 3.03
N PHE A 249 -11.11 23.34 2.84
CA PHE A 249 -12.01 24.48 2.74
C PHE A 249 -12.99 24.44 3.92
N PRO A 250 -12.80 25.26 4.97
CA PRO A 250 -13.81 25.41 6.00
C PRO A 250 -15.02 26.16 5.45
N ILE A 251 -16.21 25.56 5.54
CA ILE A 251 -17.47 26.15 5.08
C ILE A 251 -18.36 26.37 6.27
N LYS A 252 -18.52 27.61 6.70
CA LYS A 252 -19.24 27.98 7.93
C LYS A 252 -18.66 27.21 9.15
N THR A 253 -19.40 27.17 10.24
CA THR A 253 -18.91 26.57 11.51
C THR A 253 -19.00 25.05 11.56
N LYS A 254 -19.79 24.42 10.70
CA LYS A 254 -20.10 22.97 10.81
C LYS A 254 -19.67 22.14 9.61
N PHE A 255 -19.38 22.76 8.47
CA PHE A 255 -19.02 22.03 7.25
C PHE A 255 -17.56 22.27 6.89
N GLY A 256 -16.91 21.24 6.38
CA GLY A 256 -15.61 21.33 5.78
C GLY A 256 -15.52 20.43 4.55
N ILE A 257 -14.73 20.84 3.57
CA ILE A 257 -14.44 20.06 2.37
C ILE A 257 -12.93 19.92 2.25
N ALA A 258 -12.44 18.70 2.11
CA ALA A 258 -11.07 18.41 1.71
C ALA A 258 -11.07 17.88 0.28
N VAL A 259 -10.18 18.42 -0.55
CA VAL A 259 -9.93 17.95 -1.91
C VAL A 259 -8.48 17.53 -1.99
N ALA A 260 -8.21 16.38 -2.58
CA ALA A 260 -6.86 15.84 -2.70
C ALA A 260 -6.61 15.19 -4.05
N THR A 261 -5.36 15.21 -4.46
CA THR A 261 -4.86 14.48 -5.62
C THR A 261 -3.51 13.87 -5.30
N ASP A 262 -3.30 12.63 -5.75
CA ASP A 262 -2.03 11.93 -5.67
C ASP A 262 -1.62 11.48 -7.08
N PHE A 263 -0.32 11.55 -7.36
CA PHE A 263 0.29 11.07 -8.61
C PHE A 263 1.29 9.98 -8.24
N GLU A 264 0.93 8.73 -8.49
CA GLU A 264 1.80 7.58 -8.25
C GLU A 264 2.67 7.32 -9.48
N THR A 265 3.99 7.32 -9.31
CA THR A 265 4.96 7.07 -10.37
C THR A 265 5.70 5.75 -10.10
N THR A 266 5.70 4.85 -11.09
CA THR A 266 6.39 3.55 -11.04
C THR A 266 7.46 3.45 -12.12
N PHE A 267 8.50 2.64 -11.87
CA PHE A 267 9.71 2.51 -12.71
C PHE A 267 10.03 1.06 -13.08
N ASP A 268 9.07 0.16 -12.97
CA ASP A 268 9.20 -1.29 -13.16
C ASP A 268 8.75 -1.79 -14.54
N GLY A 269 8.83 -0.93 -15.54
CA GLY A 269 8.40 -1.21 -16.90
C GLY A 269 7.00 -0.70 -17.22
N GLN A 270 6.56 -0.84 -18.46
CA GLN A 270 5.31 -0.27 -18.95
C GLN A 270 4.08 -0.88 -18.26
N ARG A 271 3.24 -0.05 -17.66
CA ARG A 271 1.97 -0.41 -17.02
C ARG A 271 0.79 0.14 -17.82
N ASN A 272 -0.41 -0.42 -17.63
CA ASN A 272 -1.64 0.11 -18.22
C ASN A 272 -2.26 1.16 -17.30
N VAL A 273 -1.76 2.38 -17.41
CA VAL A 273 -2.19 3.56 -16.64
C VAL A 273 -2.30 4.77 -17.57
N LEU A 274 -2.82 5.88 -17.09
CA LEU A 274 -3.09 7.08 -17.91
C LEU A 274 -1.86 7.56 -18.68
N ILE A 275 -0.71 7.70 -18.01
CA ILE A 275 0.56 8.05 -18.65
C ILE A 275 1.49 6.85 -18.52
N SER A 276 1.80 6.21 -19.64
CA SER A 276 2.53 4.96 -19.69
C SER A 276 3.71 5.04 -20.63
N SER A 277 4.90 4.66 -20.15
CA SER A 277 6.13 4.55 -20.93
C SER A 277 6.96 3.33 -20.49
N LYS A 278 8.04 3.05 -21.23
CA LYS A 278 8.97 1.96 -20.85
C LYS A 278 9.80 2.32 -19.60
N SER A 279 10.03 3.61 -19.34
CA SER A 279 10.93 4.07 -18.27
C SER A 279 10.18 4.47 -17.00
N PHE A 280 8.96 5.00 -17.12
CA PHE A 280 8.13 5.40 -15.99
C PHE A 280 6.65 5.42 -16.39
N ASN A 281 5.78 5.30 -15.38
CA ASN A 281 4.34 5.42 -15.54
C ASN A 281 3.80 6.34 -14.46
N ILE A 282 2.73 7.09 -14.76
CA ILE A 282 2.04 7.95 -13.78
C ILE A 282 0.57 7.59 -13.75
N ASP A 283 0.08 7.25 -12.56
CA ASP A 283 -1.32 6.99 -12.27
C ASP A 283 -1.88 8.08 -11.34
N PRO A 284 -2.82 8.92 -11.82
CA PRO A 284 -3.43 9.96 -11.01
C PRO A 284 -4.63 9.44 -10.22
N PHE A 285 -4.77 9.91 -8.99
CA PHE A 285 -5.90 9.67 -8.10
C PHE A 285 -6.49 10.99 -7.62
N PHE A 286 -7.83 11.04 -7.49
CA PHE A 286 -8.56 12.21 -7.03
C PHE A 286 -9.54 11.81 -5.93
N GLY A 287 -9.59 12.60 -4.86
CA GLY A 287 -10.46 12.35 -3.73
C GLY A 287 -11.05 13.62 -3.14
N VAL A 288 -12.27 13.50 -2.65
CA VAL A 288 -13.01 14.56 -1.95
C VAL A 288 -13.61 13.99 -0.66
N GLU A 289 -13.49 14.72 0.43
CA GLU A 289 -14.17 14.45 1.69
C GLU A 289 -15.02 15.68 2.07
N VAL A 290 -16.28 15.44 2.39
CA VAL A 290 -17.16 16.43 2.99
C VAL A 290 -17.44 16.00 4.41
N ASN A 291 -17.17 16.86 5.40
CA ASN A 291 -17.51 16.59 6.79
C ASN A 291 -18.57 17.53 7.33
N TYR A 292 -19.40 17.00 8.22
CA TYR A 292 -20.36 17.74 9.00
C TYR A 292 -20.01 17.66 10.48
N ALA A 293 -19.70 18.80 11.09
CA ALA A 293 -19.38 18.96 12.52
C ALA A 293 -18.23 18.03 13.02
N ASN A 294 -17.36 17.55 12.13
CA ASN A 294 -16.37 16.50 12.40
C ASN A 294 -16.98 15.20 12.98
N LEU A 295 -18.27 14.98 12.75
CA LEU A 295 -19.03 13.84 13.21
C LEU A 295 -19.32 12.85 12.08
N ILE A 296 -19.82 13.36 10.94
CA ILE A 296 -20.17 12.56 9.76
C ILE A 296 -19.26 12.97 8.61
N PHE A 297 -18.77 11.98 7.88
CA PHE A 297 -17.89 12.15 6.74
C PHE A 297 -18.47 11.43 5.53
N LEU A 298 -18.57 12.14 4.42
CA LEU A 298 -18.91 11.57 3.10
C LEU A 298 -17.69 11.71 2.21
N ARG A 299 -17.33 10.65 1.52
CA ARG A 299 -16.11 10.57 0.70
C ARG A 299 -16.45 10.05 -0.68
N GLY A 300 -15.72 10.54 -1.65
CA GLY A 300 -15.75 10.05 -3.01
C GLY A 300 -14.41 10.26 -3.67
N GLY A 301 -14.10 9.42 -4.62
CA GLY A 301 -12.87 9.55 -5.38
C GLY A 301 -12.89 8.68 -6.63
N PHE A 302 -11.91 8.89 -7.49
CA PHE A 302 -11.68 8.06 -8.66
C PHE A 302 -10.20 7.99 -8.98
N GLY A 303 -9.79 6.90 -9.62
CA GLY A 303 -8.43 6.63 -10.06
C GLY A 303 -8.39 5.38 -10.91
N ASN A 304 -7.23 4.74 -11.01
CA ASN A 304 -7.02 3.53 -11.78
C ASN A 304 -7.55 3.69 -13.22
N ILE A 305 -7.07 4.75 -13.91
CA ILE A 305 -7.50 5.08 -15.27
C ILE A 305 -6.75 4.19 -16.24
N GLN A 306 -7.45 3.26 -16.89
CA GLN A 306 -6.87 2.24 -17.75
C GLN A 306 -7.48 2.25 -19.15
N LYS A 307 -6.72 1.74 -20.12
CA LYS A 307 -7.23 1.45 -21.46
C LYS A 307 -7.46 -0.05 -21.58
N VAL A 308 -8.72 -0.46 -21.72
CA VAL A 308 -9.11 -1.86 -21.89
C VAL A 308 -9.63 -2.07 -23.31
N LYS A 309 -9.48 -3.27 -23.83
CA LYS A 309 -10.13 -3.65 -25.10
C LYS A 309 -11.63 -3.77 -24.87
N ALA A 310 -12.43 -3.22 -25.78
CA ALA A 310 -13.86 -3.41 -25.75
C ALA A 310 -14.21 -4.89 -25.89
N GLU A 311 -15.28 -5.33 -25.22
CA GLU A 311 -15.76 -6.72 -25.32
C GLU A 311 -16.11 -7.12 -26.77
N ILE A 312 -16.55 -6.17 -27.58
CA ILE A 312 -16.91 -6.36 -28.99
C ILE A 312 -16.10 -5.38 -29.84
N GLY A 313 -15.30 -5.92 -30.78
CA GLY A 313 -14.47 -5.14 -31.70
C GLY A 313 -13.02 -4.92 -31.20
N ASN A 314 -12.24 -4.16 -31.97
CA ASN A 314 -10.81 -3.89 -31.69
C ASN A 314 -10.57 -2.50 -31.06
N GLN A 315 -11.62 -1.82 -30.59
CA GLN A 315 -11.50 -0.48 -30.01
C GLN A 315 -11.03 -0.55 -28.55
N SER A 316 -10.21 0.42 -28.15
CA SER A 316 -9.84 0.59 -26.75
C SER A 316 -10.79 1.57 -26.07
N VAL A 317 -11.32 1.19 -24.92
CA VAL A 317 -12.16 2.03 -24.06
C VAL A 317 -11.34 2.46 -22.85
N THR A 318 -11.45 3.73 -22.45
CA THR A 318 -10.85 4.21 -21.21
C THR A 318 -11.82 3.95 -20.06
N THR A 319 -11.38 3.22 -19.05
CA THR A 319 -12.09 2.95 -17.81
C THR A 319 -11.46 3.70 -16.66
N PHE A 320 -12.23 3.95 -15.61
CA PHE A 320 -11.76 4.49 -14.34
C PHE A 320 -12.55 3.84 -13.21
N GLN A 321 -12.01 3.86 -12.02
CA GLN A 321 -12.56 3.20 -10.85
C GLN A 321 -13.09 4.24 -9.86
N PRO A 322 -14.42 4.44 -9.75
CA PRO A 322 -15.01 5.27 -8.70
C PRO A 322 -14.99 4.52 -7.36
N ASN A 323 -14.83 5.29 -6.27
CA ASN A 323 -14.86 4.79 -4.90
C ASN A 323 -15.71 5.73 -4.05
N PHE A 324 -16.42 5.17 -3.07
CA PHE A 324 -17.25 5.92 -2.14
C PHE A 324 -16.95 5.50 -0.71
N GLY A 325 -17.13 6.41 0.25
CA GLY A 325 -16.93 6.11 1.65
C GLY A 325 -17.83 6.95 2.55
N VAL A 326 -18.14 6.38 3.71
CA VAL A 326 -18.83 7.07 4.79
C VAL A 326 -18.05 6.87 6.09
N GLY A 327 -18.08 7.87 6.97
CA GLY A 327 -17.42 7.80 8.28
C GLY A 327 -18.28 8.40 9.36
N LEU A 328 -18.20 7.82 10.55
CA LEU A 328 -18.87 8.32 11.75
C LEU A 328 -17.86 8.39 12.90
N ARG A 329 -17.68 9.58 13.48
CA ARG A 329 -16.80 9.79 14.64
C ARG A 329 -17.63 9.96 15.91
N LEU A 330 -17.52 9.03 16.83
CA LEU A 330 -18.23 9.00 18.11
C LEU A 330 -17.19 9.18 19.25
N LYS A 331 -17.06 10.41 19.76
CA LYS A 331 -16.07 10.74 20.82
C LYS A 331 -14.66 10.30 20.43
N SER A 332 -14.21 9.18 21.01
CA SER A 332 -12.88 8.60 20.80
C SER A 332 -12.83 7.50 19.72
N MET A 333 -13.98 7.13 19.14
CA MET A 333 -14.07 6.07 18.15
C MET A 333 -14.48 6.64 16.78
N THR A 334 -13.81 6.22 15.73
CA THR A 334 -14.20 6.49 14.34
C THR A 334 -14.46 5.16 13.64
N ILE A 335 -15.60 5.04 12.99
CA ILE A 335 -15.98 3.90 12.15
C ILE A 335 -16.09 4.40 10.72
N ASP A 336 -15.41 3.77 9.81
CA ASP A 336 -15.44 4.10 8.39
C ASP A 336 -15.81 2.86 7.58
N TYR A 337 -16.58 3.08 6.54
CA TYR A 337 -16.92 2.09 5.53
C TYR A 337 -16.62 2.66 4.15
N ALA A 338 -16.09 1.81 3.25
CA ALA A 338 -15.88 2.17 1.85
C ALA A 338 -16.37 1.06 0.92
N LEU A 339 -16.90 1.51 -0.21
CA LEU A 339 -17.24 0.71 -1.37
C LEU A 339 -16.21 1.05 -2.45
N THR A 340 -15.40 0.06 -2.85
CA THR A 340 -14.27 0.25 -3.77
C THR A 340 -14.37 -0.71 -4.95
N ASP A 341 -13.49 -0.55 -5.93
CA ASP A 341 -13.39 -1.40 -7.11
C ASP A 341 -14.69 -1.48 -7.93
N ILE A 342 -15.47 -0.39 -7.91
CA ILE A 342 -16.77 -0.33 -8.61
C ILE A 342 -16.52 -0.31 -10.11
N GLY A 343 -17.09 -1.30 -10.82
CA GLY A 343 -17.04 -1.37 -12.28
C GLY A 343 -15.68 -1.89 -12.82
N ASP A 344 -14.89 -2.53 -11.97
CA ASP A 344 -13.79 -3.33 -12.44
C ASP A 344 -14.33 -4.56 -13.19
N GLN A 345 -13.55 -5.11 -14.15
CA GLN A 345 -13.95 -6.28 -14.94
C GLN A 345 -13.77 -7.61 -14.19
N SER A 346 -13.64 -7.59 -12.87
CA SER A 346 -13.55 -8.78 -12.04
C SER A 346 -14.94 -9.43 -11.85
N ALA A 347 -14.95 -10.68 -11.38
CA ALA A 347 -16.19 -11.39 -11.06
C ALA A 347 -16.99 -10.73 -9.92
N ALA A 348 -16.36 -9.88 -9.11
CA ALA A 348 -16.99 -9.07 -8.07
C ALA A 348 -17.14 -7.62 -8.55
N LEU A 349 -18.38 -7.12 -8.52
CA LEU A 349 -18.71 -5.76 -8.99
C LEU A 349 -18.17 -4.66 -8.07
N TYR A 350 -17.79 -4.98 -6.85
CA TYR A 350 -17.27 -4.06 -5.83
C TYR A 350 -16.65 -4.82 -4.67
N SER A 351 -15.85 -4.12 -3.87
CA SER A 351 -15.26 -4.62 -2.63
C SER A 351 -15.73 -3.79 -1.43
N ASN A 352 -15.93 -4.46 -0.29
CA ASN A 352 -16.36 -3.85 0.96
C ASN A 352 -15.19 -3.70 1.90
N VAL A 353 -14.99 -2.51 2.46
CA VAL A 353 -13.93 -2.20 3.39
C VAL A 353 -14.49 -1.59 4.67
N PHE A 354 -14.14 -2.15 5.80
CA PHE A 354 -14.51 -1.66 7.13
C PHE A 354 -13.28 -1.27 7.92
N SER A 355 -13.32 -0.13 8.60
CA SER A 355 -12.27 0.30 9.50
C SER A 355 -12.83 0.82 10.80
N ILE A 356 -12.12 0.54 11.89
CA ILE A 356 -12.37 1.13 13.19
C ILE A 356 -11.08 1.73 13.73
N LYS A 357 -11.16 2.94 14.29
CA LYS A 357 -10.06 3.64 14.92
C LYS A 357 -10.50 4.15 16.29
N LEU A 358 -9.62 3.98 17.27
CA LEU A 358 -9.77 4.47 18.63
C LEU A 358 -8.70 5.55 18.91
N ASP A 359 -9.17 6.74 19.25
CA ASP A 359 -8.35 7.87 19.73
C ASP A 359 -8.38 7.87 21.26
N LEU A 360 -7.31 7.43 21.90
CA LEU A 360 -7.26 7.29 23.35
C LEU A 360 -6.51 8.49 23.94
N LYS A 361 -7.20 9.23 24.83
CA LYS A 361 -6.64 10.33 25.59
C LYS A 361 -6.36 9.84 27.02
N LYS A 362 -5.25 10.28 27.60
CA LYS A 362 -4.99 10.05 29.01
C LYS A 362 -6.09 10.79 29.78
N SER A 363 -6.79 10.10 30.68
CA SER A 363 -7.71 10.75 31.61
C SER A 363 -6.91 11.84 32.36
N SER A 364 -7.34 13.08 32.26
CA SER A 364 -6.82 14.13 33.21
C SER A 364 -7.35 13.74 34.57
N GLU A 365 -6.46 13.22 35.41
CA GLU A 365 -6.67 13.18 36.85
C GLU A 365 -6.80 14.59 37.42
#